data_f4bf2fa198f1922379739a006bc1f1f8
#
_entry.id   f4bf2fa198f1922379739a006bc1f1f8
#
_cell.length_a   1.000
_cell.length_b   1.000
_cell.length_c   1.000
_cell.angle_alpha   90.00
_cell.angle_beta   90.00
_cell.angle_gamma   90.00
#
_symmetry.space_group_name_H-M   'P 1'
#
loop_
_entity.id
_entity.type
_entity.pdbx_description
1 polymer ?
#
loop_
_entity_poly.entity_id
_entity_poly.type
_entity_poly.pdbx_seq_one_letter_code
_entity_poly.pdbx_strand_id
1 'polypeptide(L)'
;MRSLLDVNLLIALSDPDHVFHSVAKTWWVLHREGGWATCPLTQNACVRIINQPGYPNPQSVNTVVSLLALTCADSCHEFWPDDASLLDSRLFHHAHIHGHRQITDLYLLALAVRHGGRLITFDGKIPLSAVHGAKKQHVLVL
;
A
#
# COMPACT_ATOMS: atom_id res chain seq x y z
N MET A 1 -5.34 -3.00 -14.65
CA MET A 1 -4.29 -3.39 -13.68
C MET A 1 -4.74 -2.97 -12.28
N ARG A 2 -4.90 -3.93 -11.39
CA ARG A 2 -5.34 -3.69 -10.01
C ARG A 2 -4.27 -2.93 -9.22
N SER A 3 -4.70 -2.04 -8.34
CA SER A 3 -3.82 -1.12 -7.61
C SER A 3 -3.73 -1.49 -6.13
N LEU A 4 -2.56 -1.98 -5.67
CA LEU A 4 -2.27 -2.17 -4.26
C LEU A 4 -1.99 -0.81 -3.63
N LEU A 5 -2.74 -0.46 -2.59
CA LEU A 5 -2.52 0.80 -1.88
C LEU A 5 -1.39 0.65 -0.86
N ASP A 6 -0.37 1.51 -0.98
CA ASP A 6 0.66 1.64 0.04
C ASP A 6 0.08 2.08 1.39
N VAL A 7 0.78 1.78 2.47
CA VAL A 7 0.37 2.11 3.85
C VAL A 7 0.02 3.59 3.98
N ASN A 8 0.89 4.48 3.52
CA ASN A 8 0.67 5.93 3.65
C ASN A 8 -0.54 6.41 2.83
N LEU A 9 -0.78 5.81 1.69
CA LEU A 9 -1.96 6.12 0.88
C LEU A 9 -3.24 5.61 1.57
N LEU A 10 -3.21 4.41 2.13
CA LEU A 10 -4.33 3.84 2.87
C LEU A 10 -4.67 4.68 4.11
N ILE A 11 -3.66 5.15 4.84
CA ILE A 11 -3.82 6.07 5.97
C ILE A 11 -4.47 7.39 5.50
N ALA A 12 -3.93 8.01 4.45
CA ALA A 12 -4.46 9.26 3.91
C ALA A 12 -5.91 9.12 3.44
N LEU A 13 -6.26 7.99 2.84
CA LEU A 13 -7.63 7.69 2.42
C LEU A 13 -8.57 7.53 3.63
N SER A 14 -8.08 6.93 4.71
CA SER A 14 -8.85 6.61 5.91
C SER A 14 -8.98 7.78 6.89
N ASP A 15 -8.11 8.78 6.84
CA ASP A 15 -8.08 9.92 7.75
C ASP A 15 -8.46 11.21 7.02
N PRO A 16 -9.68 11.74 7.23
CA PRO A 16 -10.13 12.98 6.57
C PRO A 16 -9.27 14.22 6.88
N ASP A 17 -8.56 14.22 8.02
CA ASP A 17 -7.70 15.33 8.44
C ASP A 17 -6.25 15.19 7.92
N HIS A 18 -5.93 14.10 7.23
CA HIS A 18 -4.60 13.90 6.68
C HIS A 18 -4.32 14.91 5.56
N VAL A 19 -3.09 15.46 5.54
CA VAL A 19 -2.67 16.48 4.56
C VAL A 19 -2.86 16.02 3.10
N PHE A 20 -2.74 14.73 2.83
CA PHE A 20 -2.92 14.13 1.50
C PHE A 20 -4.28 13.44 1.31
N HIS A 21 -5.23 13.63 2.23
CA HIS A 21 -6.55 12.99 2.10
C HIS A 21 -7.24 13.32 0.77
N SER A 22 -7.26 14.59 0.37
CA SER A 22 -7.91 15.01 -0.87
C SER A 22 -7.30 14.34 -2.10
N VAL A 23 -5.97 14.23 -2.15
CA VAL A 23 -5.26 13.54 -3.25
C VAL A 23 -5.63 12.06 -3.30
N ALA A 24 -5.54 11.38 -2.16
CA ALA A 24 -5.86 9.95 -2.02
C ALA A 24 -7.34 9.69 -2.40
N LYS A 25 -8.26 10.49 -1.88
CA LYS A 25 -9.70 10.35 -2.12
C LYS A 25 -10.04 10.58 -3.58
N THR A 26 -9.49 11.63 -4.19
CA THR A 26 -9.72 11.95 -5.61
C THR A 26 -9.23 10.81 -6.49
N TRP A 27 -8.01 10.32 -6.25
CA TRP A 27 -7.48 9.19 -6.99
C TRP A 27 -8.38 7.96 -6.84
N TRP A 28 -8.76 7.62 -5.61
CA TRP A 28 -9.58 6.44 -5.33
C TRP A 28 -10.94 6.51 -6.02
N VAL A 29 -11.63 7.63 -5.90
CA VAL A 29 -12.96 7.84 -6.54
C VAL A 29 -12.87 7.67 -8.07
N LEU A 30 -11.82 8.20 -8.69
CA LEU A 30 -11.65 8.15 -10.15
C LEU A 30 -11.17 6.79 -10.68
N HIS A 31 -10.48 6.00 -9.86
CA HIS A 31 -9.78 4.81 -10.36
C HIS A 31 -10.19 3.50 -9.70
N ARG A 32 -10.99 3.51 -8.62
CA ARG A 32 -11.34 2.30 -7.87
C ARG A 32 -12.03 1.24 -8.74
N GLU A 33 -12.79 1.65 -9.75
CA GLU A 33 -13.50 0.73 -10.66
C GLU A 33 -12.53 -0.11 -11.50
N GLY A 34 -11.30 0.33 -11.69
CA GLY A 34 -10.23 -0.46 -12.29
C GLY A 34 -9.67 -1.57 -11.38
N GLY A 35 -10.19 -1.67 -10.17
CA GLY A 35 -9.77 -2.62 -9.13
C GLY A 35 -8.66 -2.07 -8.25
N TRP A 36 -8.81 -2.30 -6.95
CA TRP A 36 -7.81 -1.96 -5.95
C TRP A 36 -7.67 -3.05 -4.91
N ALA A 37 -6.60 -3.04 -4.16
CA ALA A 37 -6.26 -4.11 -3.22
C ALA A 37 -5.64 -3.56 -1.94
N THR A 38 -5.81 -4.35 -0.88
CA THR A 38 -5.03 -4.27 0.35
C THR A 38 -4.45 -5.65 0.67
N CYS A 39 -3.49 -5.69 1.58
CA CYS A 39 -2.91 -6.93 2.08
C CYS A 39 -2.80 -6.88 3.61
N PRO A 40 -2.50 -8.00 4.30
CA PRO A 40 -2.34 -8.02 5.75
C PRO A 40 -1.38 -6.94 6.26
N LEU A 41 -0.25 -6.74 5.60
CA LEU A 41 0.75 -5.75 6.00
C LEU A 41 0.18 -4.32 5.95
N THR A 42 -0.50 -3.94 4.87
CA THR A 42 -1.04 -2.57 4.73
C THR A 42 -2.20 -2.31 5.68
N GLN A 43 -3.08 -3.29 5.88
CA GLN A 43 -4.19 -3.18 6.84
C GLN A 43 -3.68 -3.06 8.28
N ASN A 44 -2.77 -3.95 8.69
CA ASN A 44 -2.18 -3.93 10.03
C ASN A 44 -1.45 -2.63 10.32
N ALA A 45 -0.64 -2.15 9.37
CA ALA A 45 0.10 -0.91 9.52
C ALA A 45 -0.82 0.31 9.61
N CYS A 46 -1.89 0.36 8.81
CA CYS A 46 -2.87 1.44 8.85
C CYS A 46 -3.50 1.55 10.24
N VAL A 47 -4.01 0.45 10.79
CA VAL A 47 -4.61 0.41 12.13
C VAL A 47 -3.59 0.80 13.20
N ARG A 48 -2.40 0.20 13.15
CA ARG A 48 -1.34 0.43 14.14
C ARG A 48 -0.87 1.89 14.16
N ILE A 49 -0.69 2.49 13.00
CA ILE A 49 -0.17 3.87 12.90
C ILE A 49 -1.22 4.88 13.36
N ILE A 50 -2.46 4.78 12.89
CA ILE A 50 -3.53 5.71 13.27
C ILE A 50 -3.87 5.59 14.76
N ASN A 51 -3.69 4.43 15.36
CA ASN A 51 -3.94 4.23 16.80
C ASN A 51 -2.79 4.74 17.70
N GLN A 52 -1.60 5.02 17.16
CA GLN A 52 -0.47 5.47 17.96
C GLN A 52 -0.77 6.81 18.66
N PRO A 53 -0.40 7.00 19.96
CA PRO A 53 -0.60 8.27 20.66
C PRO A 53 0.08 9.46 19.98
N GLY A 54 1.19 9.22 19.28
CA GLY A 54 1.93 10.24 18.52
C GLY A 54 1.34 10.58 17.15
N TYR A 55 0.31 9.87 16.69
CA TYR A 55 -0.38 10.22 15.46
C TYR A 55 -1.20 11.51 15.67
N PRO A 56 -1.27 12.44 14.70
CA PRO A 56 -1.90 13.76 14.92
C PRO A 56 -3.36 13.72 15.36
N ASN A 57 -4.13 12.72 14.90
CA ASN A 57 -5.53 12.51 15.29
C ASN A 57 -5.76 11.03 15.59
N PRO A 58 -5.24 10.50 16.72
CA PRO A 58 -5.29 9.09 17.00
C PRO A 58 -6.72 8.62 17.20
N GLN A 59 -7.04 7.45 16.61
CA GLN A 59 -8.33 6.80 16.71
C GLN A 59 -8.20 5.45 17.41
N SER A 60 -9.30 4.99 18.00
CA SER A 60 -9.33 3.64 18.59
C SER A 60 -9.14 2.58 17.51
N VAL A 61 -8.61 1.42 17.91
CA VAL A 61 -8.49 0.25 17.02
C VAL A 61 -9.84 -0.09 16.41
N ASN A 62 -10.91 -0.14 17.23
CA ASN A 62 -12.25 -0.47 16.76
C ASN A 62 -12.76 0.52 15.69
N THR A 63 -12.52 1.81 15.86
CA THR A 63 -12.91 2.84 14.91
C THR A 63 -12.22 2.64 13.56
N VAL A 64 -10.89 2.43 13.55
CA VAL A 64 -10.12 2.26 12.33
C VAL A 64 -10.48 0.95 11.63
N VAL A 65 -10.59 -0.15 12.38
CA VAL A 65 -10.99 -1.45 11.83
C VAL A 65 -12.37 -1.38 11.18
N SER A 66 -13.35 -0.74 11.85
CA SER A 66 -14.70 -0.58 11.31
C SER A 66 -14.70 0.24 10.01
N LEU A 67 -13.91 1.31 9.97
CA LEU A 67 -13.77 2.15 8.77
C LEU A 67 -13.13 1.39 7.61
N LEU A 68 -12.03 0.67 7.88
CA LEU A 68 -11.37 -0.15 6.86
C LEU A 68 -12.28 -1.26 6.35
N ALA A 69 -12.99 -1.95 7.24
CA ALA A 69 -13.93 -3.00 6.84
C ALA A 69 -15.02 -2.45 5.92
N LEU A 70 -15.56 -1.27 6.22
CA LEU A 70 -16.55 -0.60 5.38
C LEU A 70 -15.97 -0.23 4.02
N THR A 71 -14.77 0.31 3.98
CA THR A 71 -14.09 0.70 2.73
C THR A 71 -13.76 -0.53 1.88
N CYS A 72 -13.24 -1.59 2.50
CA CYS A 72 -12.90 -2.84 1.82
C CYS A 72 -14.12 -3.70 1.41
N ALA A 73 -15.32 -3.34 1.84
CA ALA A 73 -16.55 -3.96 1.35
C ALA A 73 -16.92 -3.51 -0.09
N ASP A 74 -16.17 -2.57 -0.66
CA ASP A 74 -16.31 -2.19 -2.08
C ASP A 74 -16.13 -3.41 -2.99
N SER A 75 -17.05 -3.59 -3.92
CA SER A 75 -17.01 -4.72 -4.88
C SER A 75 -15.77 -4.73 -5.78
N CYS A 76 -15.08 -3.61 -5.91
CA CYS A 76 -13.84 -3.48 -6.68
C CYS A 76 -12.59 -3.76 -5.85
N HIS A 77 -12.73 -3.98 -4.54
CA HIS A 77 -11.64 -4.32 -3.64
C HIS A 77 -11.31 -5.82 -3.72
N GLU A 78 -10.03 -6.13 -3.57
CA GLU A 78 -9.53 -7.49 -3.42
C GLU A 78 -8.52 -7.54 -2.27
N PHE A 79 -8.66 -8.52 -1.39
CA PHE A 79 -7.67 -8.78 -0.36
C PHE A 79 -6.62 -9.73 -0.91
N TRP A 80 -5.35 -9.29 -0.95
CA TRP A 80 -4.23 -10.12 -1.37
C TRP A 80 -3.53 -10.72 -0.15
N PRO A 81 -3.24 -12.03 -0.15
CA PRO A 81 -2.39 -12.59 0.90
C PRO A 81 -0.96 -12.06 0.77
N ASP A 82 -0.22 -12.03 1.88
CA ASP A 82 1.22 -11.74 1.88
C ASP A 82 2.00 -13.00 1.43
N ASP A 83 1.82 -13.39 0.17
CA ASP A 83 2.35 -14.62 -0.43
C ASP A 83 3.70 -14.44 -1.15
N ALA A 84 4.42 -13.40 -0.80
CA ALA A 84 5.80 -13.16 -1.22
C ALA A 84 6.73 -13.23 0.00
N SER A 85 7.95 -13.73 -0.20
CA SER A 85 8.98 -13.73 0.84
C SER A 85 10.12 -12.79 0.45
N LEU A 86 10.48 -11.89 1.37
CA LEU A 86 11.66 -11.03 1.20
C LEU A 86 12.96 -11.84 1.03
N LEU A 87 12.98 -13.08 1.53
CA LEU A 87 14.14 -13.96 1.44
C LEU A 87 14.29 -14.66 0.08
N ASP A 88 13.27 -14.55 -0.79
CA ASP A 88 13.26 -15.22 -2.09
C ASP A 88 14.07 -14.42 -3.13
N SER A 89 15.24 -14.94 -3.50
CA SER A 89 16.12 -14.33 -4.51
C SER A 89 15.55 -14.36 -5.94
N ARG A 90 14.48 -15.11 -6.18
CA ARG A 90 13.76 -15.08 -7.45
C ARG A 90 12.86 -13.85 -7.57
N LEU A 91 12.46 -13.26 -6.42
CA LEU A 91 11.62 -12.06 -6.36
C LEU A 91 12.45 -10.79 -6.16
N PHE A 92 13.54 -10.87 -5.39
CA PHE A 92 14.33 -9.72 -4.97
C PHE A 92 15.79 -9.83 -5.41
N HIS A 93 16.32 -8.73 -5.91
CA HIS A 93 17.75 -8.53 -6.10
C HIS A 93 18.30 -7.84 -4.85
N HIS A 94 18.66 -8.63 -3.83
CA HIS A 94 19.01 -8.13 -2.50
C HIS A 94 20.16 -7.11 -2.49
N ALA A 95 21.13 -7.24 -3.40
CA ALA A 95 22.23 -6.28 -3.52
C ALA A 95 21.77 -4.86 -3.93
N HIS A 96 20.57 -4.71 -4.49
CA HIS A 96 19.99 -3.42 -4.85
C HIS A 96 19.08 -2.85 -3.77
N ILE A 97 18.98 -3.48 -2.61
CA ILE A 97 18.26 -2.97 -1.44
C ILE A 97 19.28 -2.26 -0.54
N HIS A 98 19.15 -0.94 -0.40
CA HIS A 98 20.17 -0.11 0.22
C HIS A 98 19.91 0.27 1.68
N GLY A 99 18.81 -0.18 2.27
CA GLY A 99 18.55 0.09 3.69
C GLY A 99 17.14 -0.22 4.15
N HIS A 100 16.97 -0.16 5.46
CA HIS A 100 15.72 -0.54 6.14
C HIS A 100 14.50 0.26 5.69
N ARG A 101 14.68 1.49 5.26
CA ARG A 101 13.58 2.37 4.82
C ARG A 101 12.92 1.91 3.51
N GLN A 102 13.60 1.08 2.73
CA GLN A 102 13.11 0.57 1.45
C GLN A 102 12.37 -0.76 1.57
N ILE A 103 12.51 -1.47 2.70
CA ILE A 103 12.05 -2.87 2.83
C ILE A 103 10.56 -3.03 2.57
N THR A 104 9.72 -2.25 3.23
CA THR A 104 8.27 -2.36 3.08
C THR A 104 7.81 -2.03 1.67
N ASP A 105 8.31 -0.93 1.10
CA ASP A 105 7.91 -0.48 -0.24
C ASP A 105 8.32 -1.49 -1.32
N LEU A 106 9.53 -2.05 -1.19
CA LEU A 106 10.01 -3.09 -2.11
C LEU A 106 9.21 -4.39 -1.97
N TYR A 107 8.85 -4.77 -0.74
CA TYR A 107 7.97 -5.90 -0.51
C TYR A 107 6.60 -5.71 -1.18
N LEU A 108 5.99 -4.55 -0.99
CA LEU A 108 4.69 -4.23 -1.60
C LEU A 108 4.78 -4.16 -3.13
N LEU A 109 5.88 -3.65 -3.67
CA LEU A 109 6.12 -3.68 -5.11
C LEU A 109 6.22 -5.10 -5.64
N ALA A 110 6.97 -5.97 -4.96
CA ALA A 110 7.09 -7.38 -5.34
C ALA A 110 5.74 -8.10 -5.29
N LEU A 111 4.94 -7.82 -4.24
CA LEU A 111 3.59 -8.36 -4.11
C LEU A 111 2.70 -7.90 -5.28
N ALA A 112 2.75 -6.62 -5.62
CA ALA A 112 1.99 -6.06 -6.74
C ALA A 112 2.39 -6.71 -8.07
N VAL A 113 3.69 -6.86 -8.34
CA VAL A 113 4.20 -7.53 -9.55
C VAL A 113 3.71 -8.99 -9.60
N ARG A 114 3.81 -9.70 -8.48
CA ARG A 114 3.37 -11.10 -8.35
C ARG A 114 1.88 -11.27 -8.68
N HIS A 115 1.05 -10.33 -8.27
CA HIS A 115 -0.40 -10.35 -8.54
C HIS A 115 -0.80 -9.67 -9.86
N GLY A 116 0.17 -9.33 -10.72
CA GLY A 116 -0.11 -8.68 -12.01
C GLY A 116 -0.70 -7.27 -11.88
N GLY A 117 -0.46 -6.62 -10.75
CA GLY A 117 -0.95 -5.29 -10.44
C GLY A 117 0.15 -4.23 -10.35
N ARG A 118 -0.16 -3.13 -9.72
CA ARG A 118 0.79 -2.03 -9.46
C ARG A 118 0.66 -1.52 -8.03
N LEU A 119 1.74 -0.96 -7.51
CA LEU A 119 1.77 -0.25 -6.24
C LEU A 119 1.41 1.21 -6.47
N ILE A 120 0.52 1.77 -5.64
CA ILE A 120 0.21 3.19 -5.60
C ILE A 120 0.77 3.76 -4.29
N THR A 121 1.59 4.80 -4.40
CA THR A 121 2.34 5.35 -3.27
C THR A 121 2.52 6.86 -3.40
N PHE A 122 2.91 7.51 -2.30
CA PHE A 122 3.44 8.89 -2.31
C PHE A 122 4.96 8.94 -2.43
N ASP A 123 5.65 7.79 -2.36
CA ASP A 123 7.12 7.74 -2.43
C ASP A 123 7.62 7.52 -3.86
N GLY A 124 8.27 8.55 -4.41
CA GLY A 124 8.89 8.49 -5.73
C GLY A 124 10.26 7.82 -5.80
N LYS A 125 10.78 7.28 -4.68
CA LYS A 125 12.18 6.78 -4.59
C LYS A 125 12.28 5.27 -4.48
N ILE A 126 11.33 4.52 -5.04
CA ILE A 126 11.35 3.06 -4.99
C ILE A 126 12.25 2.52 -6.11
N PRO A 127 13.37 1.83 -5.80
CA PRO A 127 14.29 1.31 -6.82
C PRO A 127 13.70 0.06 -7.50
N LEU A 128 13.21 0.20 -8.72
CA LEU A 128 12.61 -0.91 -9.47
C LEU A 128 13.58 -2.06 -9.68
N SER A 129 14.88 -1.80 -9.77
CA SER A 129 15.91 -2.81 -9.99
C SER A 129 16.03 -3.81 -8.83
N ALA A 130 15.52 -3.48 -7.65
CA ALA A 130 15.54 -4.37 -6.48
C ALA A 130 14.47 -5.48 -6.53
N VAL A 131 13.50 -5.37 -7.45
CA VAL A 131 12.43 -6.36 -7.62
C VAL A 131 12.47 -6.92 -9.03
N HIS A 132 12.67 -8.23 -9.15
CA HIS A 132 12.70 -8.89 -10.46
C HIS A 132 11.35 -8.76 -11.17
N GLY A 133 11.39 -8.38 -12.44
CA GLY A 133 10.20 -8.18 -13.26
C GLY A 133 9.47 -6.86 -13.03
N ALA A 134 9.88 -6.03 -12.07
CA ALA A 134 9.30 -4.71 -11.88
C ALA A 134 9.65 -3.77 -13.04
N LYS A 135 8.65 -3.02 -13.47
CA LYS A 135 8.74 -2.03 -14.56
C LYS A 135 8.06 -0.74 -14.11
N LYS A 136 8.25 0.35 -14.84
CA LYS A 136 7.64 1.65 -14.53
C LYS A 136 6.12 1.58 -14.34
N GLN A 137 5.44 0.73 -15.11
CA GLN A 137 3.98 0.55 -15.01
C GLN A 137 3.51 -0.07 -13.68
N HIS A 138 4.41 -0.70 -12.93
CA HIS A 138 4.08 -1.36 -11.65
C HIS A 138 4.14 -0.41 -10.45
N VAL A 139 4.49 0.87 -10.65
CA VAL A 139 4.45 1.91 -9.61
C VAL A 139 3.76 3.14 -10.17
N LEU A 140 2.81 3.67 -9.42
CA LEU A 140 2.22 4.98 -9.66
C LEU A 140 2.44 5.84 -8.41
N VAL A 141 3.09 6.98 -8.60
CA VAL A 141 3.31 7.97 -7.53
C VAL A 141 2.27 9.07 -7.68
N LEU A 142 1.60 9.42 -6.57
CA LEU A 142 0.58 10.48 -6.50
C LEU A 142 1.19 11.80 -6.00
#